data_81f581eb24a786501b4e37f091bf17ec
#
_entry.id   81f581eb24a786501b4e37f091bf17ec
#
_cell.length_a   1.000
_cell.length_b   1.000
_cell.length_c   1.000
_cell.angle_alpha   90.00
_cell.angle_beta   90.00
_cell.angle_gamma   90.00
#
_symmetry.space_group_name_H-M   'P 1'
#
loop_
_entity.id
_entity.type
_entity.pdbx_description
1 polymer ?
#
loop_
_entity_poly.entity_id
_entity_poly.type
_entity_poly.pdbx_seq_one_letter_code
_entity_poly.pdbx_strand_id
1 'polypeptide(L)'
;MRLSYLHRLFRRKVLIIYDLQITIYDLQIDSSLTTMNKTINTILLFLPLLLSGCYNDNVRLVDFSNVDAGEGTFHVLSQQTTDLENIPWSAAQQELFAQASSLQQPEDSVRGPMRASSTNMNAIVQQLADWGNGMKAIELAGTYSSVDTEGNPITLSGKVILPADLKFKRYILISHYTIAANEEAPSQTFSLEGILVNLGYALIIPDYLGYGVSADLVHPYLVMETTSANVLDMYFQVLPFMKAAGLAPEHDDIYLMGYSQGGAVTMGVQHTIETRYADRIKIRRVFAGGGPYDVKATYDKFIETNYASYPCAVPLMTQGVVIGNNLELDLTKILQPRIYEHLDEWINSKKYTTGQINELIGTHVTGELLTPLGMDRTSYEVSELYKALTLNSILSYSWTPKAPVFIFHSIDDDIVPYVNATLAKSKWQTGNIQYNFGHYGNHIAGMLRFLMNVRTLLINEEKEENGNYEF
;
A
#
# COMPACT_ATOMS: atom_id res chain seq x y z
N MET A 1 32.95 25.45 11.65
CA MET A 1 34.28 25.50 11.00
C MET A 1 35.04 24.14 10.98
N ARG A 2 34.79 23.17 11.86
CA ARG A 2 35.46 21.85 11.82
C ARG A 2 34.89 20.85 10.80
N LEU A 3 33.58 20.88 10.49
CA LEU A 3 32.97 19.96 9.51
C LEU A 3 33.37 20.27 8.06
N SER A 4 33.55 21.54 7.68
CA SER A 4 33.95 21.91 6.32
C SER A 4 35.40 21.53 5.99
N TYR A 5 36.24 21.40 7.00
CA TYR A 5 37.64 21.00 6.84
C TYR A 5 37.78 19.49 6.60
N LEU A 6 36.96 18.68 7.29
CA LEU A 6 36.90 17.23 7.12
C LEU A 6 36.35 16.85 5.74
N HIS A 7 35.34 17.56 5.24
CA HIS A 7 34.77 17.31 3.91
C HIS A 7 35.73 17.61 2.77
N ARG A 8 36.60 18.65 2.89
CA ARG A 8 37.69 18.94 1.92
C ARG A 8 38.84 17.94 1.96
N LEU A 9 39.15 17.41 3.14
CA LEU A 9 40.16 16.34 3.28
C LEU A 9 39.67 15.03 2.67
N PHE A 10 38.35 14.74 2.79
CA PHE A 10 37.76 13.52 2.22
C PHE A 10 37.74 13.56 0.69
N ARG A 11 37.36 14.66 0.05
CA ARG A 11 37.41 14.82 -1.40
C ARG A 11 38.84 14.72 -1.95
N ARG A 12 39.84 15.27 -1.24
CA ARG A 12 41.25 15.15 -1.66
C ARG A 12 41.75 13.71 -1.57
N LYS A 13 41.34 12.94 -0.55
CA LYS A 13 41.76 11.53 -0.43
C LYS A 13 41.10 10.64 -1.49
N VAL A 14 39.85 10.88 -1.87
CA VAL A 14 39.16 10.15 -2.94
C VAL A 14 39.79 10.46 -4.30
N LEU A 15 40.17 11.72 -4.59
CA LEU A 15 40.90 12.08 -5.83
C LEU A 15 42.28 11.42 -5.88
N ILE A 16 43.01 11.36 -4.78
CA ILE A 16 44.34 10.72 -4.72
C ILE A 16 44.23 9.20 -4.97
N ILE A 17 43.14 8.55 -4.52
CA ILE A 17 42.88 7.13 -4.76
C ILE A 17 42.53 6.89 -6.24
N TYR A 18 41.79 7.78 -6.90
CA TYR A 18 41.48 7.70 -8.32
C TYR A 18 42.75 7.89 -9.18
N ASP A 19 43.59 8.88 -8.85
CA ASP A 19 44.84 9.11 -9.51
C ASP A 19 45.84 7.94 -9.33
N LEU A 20 45.84 7.30 -8.14
CA LEU A 20 46.65 6.10 -7.87
C LEU A 20 46.18 4.88 -8.68
N GLN A 21 44.88 4.69 -8.89
CA GLN A 21 44.35 3.60 -9.71
C GLN A 21 44.70 3.79 -11.20
N ILE A 22 44.62 4.99 -11.72
CA ILE A 22 45.06 5.30 -13.10
C ILE A 22 46.55 5.08 -13.26
N THR A 23 47.36 5.50 -12.28
CA THR A 23 48.82 5.31 -12.30
C THR A 23 49.24 3.82 -12.20
N ILE A 24 48.44 2.97 -11.54
CA ILE A 24 48.69 1.52 -11.47
C ILE A 24 48.37 0.82 -12.80
N TYR A 25 47.35 1.28 -13.52
CA TYR A 25 47.02 0.71 -14.84
C TYR A 25 48.10 1.01 -15.91
N ASP A 26 48.74 2.18 -15.83
CA ASP A 26 49.83 2.56 -16.74
C ASP A 26 51.17 1.87 -16.40
N LEU A 27 51.33 1.34 -15.17
CA LEU A 27 52.54 0.65 -14.71
C LEU A 27 52.54 -0.87 -14.96
N GLN A 28 51.48 -1.44 -15.51
CA GLN A 28 51.40 -2.89 -15.82
C GLN A 28 52.13 -3.33 -17.11
N ILE A 29 52.94 -2.48 -17.72
CA ILE A 29 53.68 -2.79 -18.96
C ILE A 29 55.19 -3.12 -18.74
N ASP A 30 55.67 -3.19 -17.49
CA ASP A 30 57.10 -3.56 -17.28
C ASP A 30 57.26 -4.71 -16.28
N SER A 31 57.84 -5.82 -16.77
CA SER A 31 57.81 -7.17 -16.15
C SER A 31 58.94 -7.46 -15.14
N SER A 32 59.44 -6.48 -14.37
CA SER A 32 60.60 -6.69 -13.47
C SER A 32 60.45 -6.39 -11.98
N LEU A 33 59.23 -6.38 -11.40
CA LEU A 33 59.01 -6.02 -10.00
C LEU A 33 58.14 -7.06 -9.21
N THR A 34 58.70 -8.27 -9.05
CA THR A 34 58.02 -9.36 -8.31
C THR A 34 57.91 -9.16 -6.78
N THR A 35 58.69 -8.28 -6.19
CA THR A 35 58.71 -8.04 -4.74
C THR A 35 57.71 -6.95 -4.30
N MET A 36 57.46 -5.96 -5.14
CA MET A 36 56.52 -4.88 -4.88
C MET A 36 55.04 -5.34 -5.02
N ASN A 37 54.77 -6.33 -5.86
CA ASN A 37 53.45 -6.89 -6.07
C ASN A 37 52.87 -7.61 -4.82
N LYS A 38 53.69 -8.24 -3.98
CA LYS A 38 53.20 -8.87 -2.73
C LYS A 38 52.73 -7.85 -1.72
N THR A 39 53.41 -6.72 -1.58
CA THR A 39 53.04 -5.67 -0.62
C THR A 39 51.81 -4.89 -1.09
N ILE A 40 51.71 -4.62 -2.39
CA ILE A 40 50.53 -3.95 -3.00
C ILE A 40 49.30 -4.86 -2.97
N ASN A 41 49.44 -6.14 -3.26
CA ASN A 41 48.33 -7.10 -3.15
C ASN A 41 47.87 -7.29 -1.69
N THR A 42 48.79 -7.23 -0.71
CA THR A 42 48.41 -7.27 0.71
C THR A 42 47.67 -5.99 1.12
N ILE A 43 48.06 -4.83 0.65
CA ILE A 43 47.37 -3.55 0.91
C ILE A 43 45.99 -3.52 0.21
N LEU A 44 45.88 -4.04 -1.01
CA LEU A 44 44.60 -4.13 -1.74
C LEU A 44 43.64 -5.16 -1.15
N LEU A 45 44.12 -6.22 -0.48
CA LEU A 45 43.31 -7.20 0.25
C LEU A 45 42.76 -6.65 1.59
N PHE A 46 43.49 -5.74 2.24
CA PHE A 46 43.07 -5.14 3.50
C PHE A 46 42.38 -3.77 3.34
N LEU A 47 42.46 -3.14 2.16
CA LEU A 47 41.76 -1.87 1.89
C LEU A 47 40.21 -1.97 1.97
N PRO A 48 39.57 -3.02 1.45
CA PRO A 48 38.13 -3.22 1.68
C PRO A 48 37.77 -3.42 3.15
N LEU A 49 38.61 -4.10 3.94
CA LEU A 49 38.41 -4.30 5.37
C LEU A 49 38.62 -3.02 6.20
N LEU A 50 39.45 -2.08 5.74
CA LEU A 50 39.66 -0.77 6.38
C LEU A 50 38.60 0.26 5.93
N LEU A 51 38.00 0.11 4.75
CA LEU A 51 36.92 0.96 4.27
C LEU A 51 35.56 0.51 4.77
N SER A 52 35.36 -0.79 5.07
CA SER A 52 34.15 -1.29 5.70
C SER A 52 33.96 -0.85 7.16
N GLY A 53 35.03 -0.38 7.81
CA GLY A 53 34.99 0.12 9.19
C GLY A 53 34.54 1.58 9.38
N CYS A 54 34.27 2.33 8.29
CA CYS A 54 33.89 3.74 8.35
C CYS A 54 32.48 4.04 7.82
N TYR A 55 31.76 3.07 7.33
CA TYR A 55 30.31 3.18 7.06
C TYR A 55 29.60 2.75 8.33
N ASN A 56 29.16 3.74 9.10
CA ASN A 56 28.27 3.52 10.21
C ASN A 56 26.86 3.25 9.64
N ASP A 57 26.73 2.14 8.90
CA ASP A 57 25.43 1.58 8.58
C ASP A 57 24.85 1.04 9.88
N ASN A 58 23.99 1.81 10.55
CA ASN A 58 23.20 1.37 11.69
C ASN A 58 22.23 0.23 11.34
N VAL A 59 22.43 -0.45 10.20
CA VAL A 59 21.65 -1.61 9.81
C VAL A 59 22.11 -2.79 10.65
N ARG A 60 21.27 -3.21 11.59
CA ARG A 60 21.47 -4.44 12.32
C ARG A 60 21.28 -5.61 11.37
N LEU A 61 22.36 -6.33 11.04
CA LEU A 61 22.31 -7.54 10.22
C LEU A 61 21.65 -8.66 11.03
N VAL A 62 20.34 -8.73 11.03
CA VAL A 62 19.56 -9.87 11.54
C VAL A 62 19.11 -10.67 10.32
N ASP A 63 19.42 -11.95 10.32
CA ASP A 63 18.87 -12.90 9.35
C ASP A 63 17.52 -13.40 9.85
N PHE A 64 16.45 -12.80 9.35
CA PHE A 64 15.09 -13.14 9.76
C PHE A 64 14.61 -14.49 9.21
N SER A 65 15.27 -15.06 8.18
CA SER A 65 14.91 -16.37 7.66
C SER A 65 15.20 -17.52 8.63
N ASN A 66 16.07 -17.28 9.62
CA ASN A 66 16.48 -18.25 10.64
C ASN A 66 15.78 -18.06 11.99
N VAL A 67 14.77 -17.19 12.08
CA VAL A 67 14.00 -16.99 13.32
C VAL A 67 13.06 -18.17 13.51
N ASP A 68 13.29 -18.97 14.54
CA ASP A 68 12.36 -20.02 14.97
C ASP A 68 11.30 -19.41 15.87
N ALA A 69 10.15 -19.13 15.28
CA ALA A 69 8.99 -18.58 15.99
C ALA A 69 7.90 -19.64 16.26
N GLY A 70 8.12 -20.87 15.84
CA GLY A 70 7.17 -21.99 15.97
C GLY A 70 6.13 -22.05 14.86
N GLU A 71 5.33 -23.12 14.87
CA GLU A 71 4.24 -23.31 13.92
C GLU A 71 3.14 -22.23 14.06
N GLY A 72 2.48 -21.90 12.96
CA GLY A 72 1.38 -20.91 12.95
C GLY A 72 1.83 -19.46 13.11
N THR A 73 3.10 -19.17 12.83
CA THR A 73 3.65 -17.81 12.81
C THR A 73 3.99 -17.38 11.38
N PHE A 74 4.27 -16.08 11.20
CA PHE A 74 4.72 -15.53 9.93
C PHE A 74 6.06 -16.18 9.52
N HIS A 75 6.13 -16.68 8.29
CA HIS A 75 7.31 -17.36 7.75
C HIS A 75 7.96 -16.51 6.65
N VAL A 76 9.20 -16.08 6.89
CA VAL A 76 9.93 -15.20 5.93
C VAL A 76 10.40 -16.01 4.73
N LEU A 77 10.00 -15.58 3.53
CA LEU A 77 10.45 -16.13 2.24
C LEU A 77 11.64 -15.37 1.67
N SER A 78 11.65 -14.05 1.87
CA SER A 78 12.74 -13.19 1.41
C SER A 78 12.92 -12.00 2.33
N GLN A 79 14.17 -11.54 2.40
CA GLN A 79 14.59 -10.34 3.11
C GLN A 79 15.39 -9.46 2.18
N GLN A 80 15.08 -8.16 2.16
CA GLN A 80 15.88 -7.17 1.45
C GLN A 80 16.00 -5.87 2.24
N THR A 81 17.01 -5.07 1.90
CA THR A 81 17.16 -3.72 2.43
C THR A 81 16.96 -2.72 1.30
N THR A 82 16.03 -1.80 1.48
CA THR A 82 15.69 -0.78 0.50
C THR A 82 16.18 0.58 0.98
N ASP A 83 16.88 1.29 0.10
CA ASP A 83 17.25 2.68 0.28
C ASP A 83 16.04 3.56 -0.05
N LEU A 84 15.53 4.27 0.96
CA LEU A 84 14.32 5.08 0.79
C LEU A 84 14.54 6.36 -0.03
N GLU A 85 15.78 6.75 -0.30
CA GLU A 85 16.12 7.82 -1.25
C GLU A 85 15.97 7.34 -2.71
N ASN A 86 16.20 6.03 -2.94
CA ASN A 86 16.23 5.42 -4.27
C ASN A 86 15.25 4.23 -4.35
N ILE A 87 13.99 4.43 -3.98
CA ILE A 87 12.98 3.37 -4.01
C ILE A 87 12.80 2.88 -5.45
N PRO A 88 12.91 1.56 -5.70
CA PRO A 88 12.68 0.98 -7.02
C PRO A 88 11.17 0.86 -7.29
N TRP A 89 10.51 2.00 -7.57
CA TRP A 89 9.09 2.03 -7.89
C TRP A 89 8.77 1.11 -9.07
N SER A 90 7.75 0.27 -8.94
CA SER A 90 7.27 -0.59 -10.02
C SER A 90 6.76 0.22 -11.22
N ALA A 91 6.67 -0.41 -12.39
CA ALA A 91 6.11 0.24 -13.58
C ALA A 91 4.67 0.74 -13.34
N ALA A 92 3.85 -0.03 -12.61
CA ALA A 92 2.49 0.36 -12.23
C ALA A 92 2.46 1.60 -11.33
N GLN A 93 3.37 1.70 -10.36
CA GLN A 93 3.48 2.87 -9.49
C GLN A 93 3.97 4.11 -10.26
N GLN A 94 4.92 3.93 -11.19
CA GLN A 94 5.38 5.03 -12.06
C GLN A 94 4.24 5.53 -12.96
N GLU A 95 3.43 4.63 -13.52
CA GLU A 95 2.24 4.99 -14.29
C GLU A 95 1.22 5.76 -13.43
N LEU A 96 0.97 5.30 -12.21
CA LEU A 96 0.09 5.97 -11.24
C LEU A 96 0.57 7.41 -10.94
N PHE A 97 1.88 7.61 -10.73
CA PHE A 97 2.45 8.95 -10.55
C PHE A 97 2.33 9.81 -11.81
N ALA A 98 2.50 9.22 -13.01
CA ALA A 98 2.32 9.93 -14.28
C ALA A 98 0.86 10.38 -14.48
N GLN A 99 -0.11 9.52 -14.19
CA GLN A 99 -1.54 9.86 -14.22
C GLN A 99 -1.85 10.99 -13.25
N ALA A 100 -1.37 10.94 -12.01
CA ALA A 100 -1.53 12.03 -11.05
C ALA A 100 -0.96 13.36 -11.54
N SER A 101 0.12 13.33 -12.34
CA SER A 101 0.81 14.52 -12.85
C SER A 101 0.13 15.13 -14.11
N SER A 102 -0.48 14.29 -14.96
CA SER A 102 -1.07 14.71 -16.25
C SER A 102 -2.34 15.55 -16.08
N LEU A 103 -3.03 15.44 -14.95
CA LEU A 103 -4.31 16.10 -14.67
C LEU A 103 -4.17 17.57 -14.21
N GLN A 104 -2.97 18.14 -14.28
CA GLN A 104 -2.67 19.50 -13.82
C GLN A 104 -2.77 20.61 -14.88
N GLN A 105 -3.22 20.32 -16.10
CA GLN A 105 -3.48 21.38 -17.08
C GLN A 105 -4.97 21.77 -17.09
N PRO A 106 -5.37 22.89 -16.46
CA PRO A 106 -6.67 23.44 -16.76
C PRO A 106 -6.56 24.07 -18.16
N GLU A 107 -7.35 23.59 -19.11
CA GLU A 107 -7.70 24.44 -20.26
C GLU A 107 -8.34 25.72 -19.74
N ASP A 108 -7.75 26.85 -20.14
CA ASP A 108 -8.26 28.19 -19.86
C ASP A 108 -9.67 28.35 -20.44
N SER A 109 -10.71 28.16 -19.65
CA SER A 109 -11.98 28.83 -19.87
C SER A 109 -12.92 28.70 -18.68
N VAL A 110 -13.17 29.81 -18.10
CA VAL A 110 -14.20 30.28 -17.15
C VAL A 110 -13.62 30.75 -15.82
N ARG A 111 -13.51 32.04 -15.72
CA ARG A 111 -13.14 32.81 -14.51
C ARG A 111 -14.25 32.72 -13.45
N GLY A 112 -13.94 32.17 -12.30
CA GLY A 112 -14.64 32.34 -11.04
C GLY A 112 -13.65 32.45 -9.88
N PRO A 113 -13.90 33.31 -8.85
CA PRO A 113 -12.91 33.58 -7.81
C PRO A 113 -12.96 32.53 -6.71
N MET A 114 -12.11 31.53 -6.78
CA MET A 114 -11.49 30.79 -5.68
C MET A 114 -10.55 29.75 -6.30
N ARG A 115 -9.29 30.15 -6.49
CA ARG A 115 -8.23 29.20 -6.79
C ARG A 115 -8.01 28.32 -5.54
N ALA A 116 -8.57 27.10 -5.53
CA ALA A 116 -7.93 26.04 -4.81
C ALA A 116 -6.53 25.88 -5.43
N SER A 117 -5.49 25.99 -4.62
CA SER A 117 -4.10 25.85 -5.03
C SER A 117 -3.97 24.54 -5.81
N SER A 118 -3.71 24.61 -7.12
CA SER A 118 -3.31 23.47 -7.93
C SER A 118 -2.05 22.89 -7.29
N THR A 119 -2.22 21.84 -6.53
CA THR A 119 -1.10 21.19 -5.84
C THR A 119 -0.24 20.57 -6.93
N ASN A 120 0.99 21.05 -7.10
CA ASN A 120 1.92 20.52 -8.08
C ASN A 120 2.26 19.07 -7.71
N MET A 121 1.71 18.10 -8.45
CA MET A 121 1.88 16.66 -8.17
C MET A 121 3.33 16.23 -8.27
N ASN A 122 4.10 16.83 -9.19
CA ASN A 122 5.56 16.58 -9.24
C ASN A 122 6.24 17.01 -7.94
N ALA A 123 5.76 18.09 -7.31
CA ALA A 123 6.27 18.51 -6.01
C ALA A 123 5.88 17.52 -4.90
N ILE A 124 4.71 16.87 -4.98
CA ILE A 124 4.32 15.83 -4.02
C ILE A 124 5.20 14.59 -4.18
N VAL A 125 5.39 14.11 -5.41
CA VAL A 125 6.26 12.94 -5.68
C VAL A 125 7.69 13.23 -5.23
N GLN A 126 8.22 14.44 -5.53
CA GLN A 126 9.53 14.86 -5.03
C GLN A 126 9.58 14.91 -3.50
N GLN A 127 8.53 15.43 -2.87
CA GLN A 127 8.44 15.47 -1.42
C GLN A 127 8.42 14.07 -0.79
N LEU A 128 7.76 13.08 -1.43
CA LEU A 128 7.81 11.69 -0.99
C LEU A 128 9.24 11.14 -1.05
N ALA A 129 9.98 11.41 -2.12
CA ALA A 129 11.40 11.03 -2.24
C ALA A 129 12.26 11.72 -1.17
N ASP A 130 12.03 13.01 -0.92
CA ASP A 130 12.76 13.78 0.09
C ASP A 130 12.54 13.24 1.52
N TRP A 131 11.41 12.58 1.78
CA TRP A 131 11.14 11.97 3.08
C TRP A 131 12.07 10.79 3.39
N GLY A 132 12.52 10.07 2.35
CA GLY A 132 13.38 8.90 2.50
C GLY A 132 14.87 9.21 2.60
N ASN A 133 15.28 10.48 2.48
CA ASN A 133 16.69 10.87 2.34
C ASN A 133 17.59 10.31 3.45
N GLY A 134 18.56 9.49 3.05
CA GLY A 134 19.56 8.87 3.94
C GLY A 134 19.03 7.75 4.85
N MET A 135 17.76 7.32 4.68
CA MET A 135 17.13 6.27 5.48
C MET A 135 17.04 4.96 4.69
N LYS A 136 17.05 3.85 5.43
CA LYS A 136 16.89 2.50 4.88
C LYS A 136 15.75 1.78 5.60
N ALA A 137 15.10 0.86 4.86
CA ALA A 137 14.10 -0.04 5.38
C ALA A 137 14.53 -1.50 5.19
N ILE A 138 14.12 -2.36 6.11
CA ILE A 138 14.23 -3.83 5.95
C ILE A 138 12.84 -4.32 5.56
N GLU A 139 12.75 -5.01 4.44
CA GLU A 139 11.53 -5.63 3.94
C GLU A 139 11.60 -7.15 4.15
N LEU A 140 10.56 -7.70 4.76
CA LEU A 140 10.40 -9.13 4.97
C LEU A 140 9.13 -9.58 4.24
N ALA A 141 9.27 -10.17 3.06
CA ALA A 141 8.17 -10.84 2.40
C ALA A 141 8.03 -12.26 2.94
N GLY A 142 6.80 -12.68 3.22
CA GLY A 142 6.60 -13.98 3.85
C GLY A 142 5.16 -14.44 3.76
N THR A 143 4.91 -15.62 4.33
CA THR A 143 3.62 -16.29 4.34
C THR A 143 3.03 -16.42 5.74
N TYR A 144 1.72 -16.56 5.77
CA TYR A 144 0.93 -16.79 6.98
C TYR A 144 -0.28 -17.66 6.67
N SER A 145 -0.81 -18.34 7.68
CA SER A 145 -2.01 -19.17 7.58
C SER A 145 -3.26 -18.31 7.72
N SER A 146 -4.28 -18.57 6.91
CA SER A 146 -5.56 -17.89 6.95
C SER A 146 -6.67 -18.83 6.48
N VAL A 147 -7.83 -18.29 6.12
CA VAL A 147 -8.95 -19.02 5.54
C VAL A 147 -9.44 -18.36 4.26
N ASP A 148 -9.96 -19.19 3.34
CA ASP A 148 -10.64 -18.72 2.14
C ASP A 148 -12.09 -18.25 2.43
N THR A 149 -12.85 -17.95 1.37
CA THR A 149 -14.25 -17.49 1.47
C THR A 149 -15.22 -18.56 1.96
N GLU A 150 -14.82 -19.83 1.96
CA GLU A 150 -15.59 -20.98 2.48
C GLU A 150 -15.16 -21.38 3.89
N GLY A 151 -14.11 -20.75 4.43
CA GLY A 151 -13.52 -21.08 5.73
C GLY A 151 -12.50 -22.22 5.68
N ASN A 152 -12.04 -22.66 4.50
CA ASN A 152 -11.01 -23.66 4.37
C ASN A 152 -9.64 -23.05 4.65
N PRO A 153 -8.72 -23.81 5.29
CA PRO A 153 -7.35 -23.35 5.55
C PRO A 153 -6.61 -23.04 4.25
N ILE A 154 -5.95 -21.88 4.22
CA ILE A 154 -5.14 -21.42 3.09
C ILE A 154 -3.86 -20.74 3.58
N THR A 155 -2.82 -20.77 2.75
CA THR A 155 -1.61 -19.95 2.95
C THR A 155 -1.71 -18.69 2.12
N LEU A 156 -1.53 -17.54 2.77
CA LEU A 156 -1.46 -16.23 2.16
C LEU A 156 -0.07 -15.62 2.34
N SER A 157 0.19 -14.52 1.66
CA SER A 157 1.45 -13.79 1.78
C SER A 157 1.24 -12.31 2.06
N GLY A 158 2.32 -11.64 2.39
CA GLY A 158 2.38 -10.22 2.62
C GLY A 158 3.79 -9.77 2.98
N LYS A 159 3.91 -8.51 3.36
CA LYS A 159 5.19 -7.88 3.69
C LYS A 159 5.16 -7.22 5.05
N VAL A 160 6.26 -7.35 5.79
CA VAL A 160 6.58 -6.51 6.95
C VAL A 160 7.72 -5.57 6.55
N ILE A 161 7.56 -4.27 6.83
CA ILE A 161 8.60 -3.27 6.58
C ILE A 161 9.03 -2.68 7.92
N LEU A 162 10.34 -2.69 8.18
CA LEU A 162 10.93 -2.25 9.44
C LEU A 162 11.93 -1.12 9.21
N PRO A 163 12.09 -0.17 10.15
CA PRO A 163 13.23 0.72 10.16
C PRO A 163 14.54 -0.10 10.21
N ALA A 164 15.59 0.35 9.50
CA ALA A 164 16.83 -0.41 9.40
C ALA A 164 17.56 -0.60 10.74
N ASP A 165 17.34 0.28 11.72
CA ASP A 165 17.89 0.16 13.08
C ASP A 165 17.07 -0.79 13.97
N LEU A 166 15.96 -1.34 13.44
CA LEU A 166 15.05 -2.27 14.10
C LEU A 166 14.36 -1.71 15.36
N LYS A 167 14.32 -0.39 15.52
CA LYS A 167 13.58 0.29 16.56
C LYS A 167 12.34 0.90 15.98
N PHE A 168 11.19 0.62 16.57
CA PHE A 168 9.94 1.17 16.06
C PHE A 168 8.93 1.43 17.18
N LYS A 169 8.15 2.48 16.97
CA LYS A 169 7.21 3.00 17.95
C LYS A 169 5.97 2.12 18.07
N ARG A 170 5.33 1.84 16.94
CA ARG A 170 4.07 1.08 16.82
C ARG A 170 4.04 0.33 15.51
N TYR A 171 3.09 -0.58 15.37
CA TYR A 171 2.70 -1.12 14.08
C TYR A 171 1.68 -0.21 13.38
N ILE A 172 1.79 -0.10 12.05
CA ILE A 172 0.72 0.34 11.17
C ILE A 172 0.28 -0.88 10.37
N LEU A 173 -0.96 -1.31 10.56
CA LEU A 173 -1.57 -2.36 9.76
C LEU A 173 -2.21 -1.71 8.54
N ILE A 174 -1.70 -2.02 7.36
CA ILE A 174 -2.05 -1.36 6.10
C ILE A 174 -2.91 -2.29 5.25
N SER A 175 -4.06 -1.79 4.83
CA SER A 175 -4.90 -2.38 3.80
C SER A 175 -4.62 -1.66 2.49
N HIS A 176 -4.04 -2.37 1.51
CA HIS A 176 -3.60 -1.74 0.26
C HIS A 176 -4.79 -1.39 -0.67
N TYR A 177 -4.58 -0.44 -1.58
CA TYR A 177 -5.52 -0.06 -2.62
C TYR A 177 -5.70 -1.17 -3.68
N THR A 178 -6.62 -0.98 -4.64
CA THR A 178 -6.89 -1.96 -5.70
C THR A 178 -5.66 -2.19 -6.58
N ILE A 179 -5.25 -3.44 -6.68
CA ILE A 179 -4.27 -3.96 -7.62
C ILE A 179 -4.94 -5.03 -8.49
N ALA A 180 -4.35 -5.38 -9.62
CA ALA A 180 -4.83 -6.46 -10.47
C ALA A 180 -3.70 -7.39 -10.93
N ALA A 181 -2.48 -6.87 -11.15
CA ALA A 181 -1.32 -7.70 -11.45
C ALA A 181 -0.69 -8.26 -10.16
N ASN A 182 -0.22 -9.51 -10.21
CA ASN A 182 0.45 -10.12 -9.05
C ASN A 182 1.78 -9.42 -8.70
N GLU A 183 2.44 -8.81 -9.68
CA GLU A 183 3.67 -8.03 -9.46
C GLU A 183 3.45 -6.75 -8.64
N GLU A 184 2.18 -6.28 -8.50
CA GLU A 184 1.80 -5.15 -7.68
C GLU A 184 1.58 -5.52 -6.21
N ALA A 185 1.53 -6.84 -5.88
CA ALA A 185 1.30 -7.31 -4.52
C ALA A 185 2.39 -6.80 -3.56
N PRO A 186 2.04 -6.42 -2.33
CA PRO A 186 3.01 -5.95 -1.33
C PRO A 186 4.22 -6.86 -1.14
N SER A 187 4.03 -8.19 -1.19
CA SER A 187 5.14 -9.16 -1.10
C SER A 187 6.12 -9.08 -2.27
N GLN A 188 5.70 -8.55 -3.43
CA GLN A 188 6.48 -8.51 -4.68
C GLN A 188 7.18 -7.17 -4.90
N THR A 189 6.59 -6.07 -4.44
CA THR A 189 7.12 -4.71 -4.69
C THR A 189 7.16 -3.87 -3.41
N PHE A 190 7.88 -2.75 -3.41
CA PHE A 190 7.83 -1.77 -2.33
C PHE A 190 6.51 -1.02 -2.40
N SER A 191 5.69 -1.12 -1.34
CA SER A 191 4.40 -0.42 -1.29
C SER A 191 4.58 1.08 -1.11
N LEU A 192 3.70 1.89 -1.71
CA LEU A 192 3.75 3.35 -1.59
C LEU A 192 3.71 3.81 -0.13
N GLU A 193 2.86 3.19 0.67
CA GLU A 193 2.72 3.46 2.12
C GLU A 193 3.99 3.07 2.90
N GLY A 194 4.85 2.23 2.30
CA GLY A 194 6.14 1.81 2.87
C GLY A 194 7.04 2.96 3.28
N ILE A 195 6.89 4.12 2.65
CA ILE A 195 7.64 5.33 3.00
C ILE A 195 7.38 5.80 4.45
N LEU A 196 6.27 5.41 5.08
CA LEU A 196 5.95 5.76 6.48
C LEU A 196 6.89 5.10 7.48
N VAL A 197 7.67 4.09 7.08
CA VAL A 197 8.71 3.48 7.92
C VAL A 197 9.75 4.52 8.37
N ASN A 198 9.96 5.59 7.59
CA ASN A 198 10.87 6.67 7.92
C ASN A 198 10.47 7.48 9.17
N LEU A 199 9.22 7.34 9.62
CA LEU A 199 8.73 7.95 10.85
C LEU A 199 8.97 7.05 12.10
N GLY A 200 9.63 5.90 11.90
CA GLY A 200 9.90 4.94 12.97
C GLY A 200 8.72 4.04 13.30
N TYR A 201 7.89 3.67 12.32
CA TYR A 201 6.83 2.68 12.43
C TYR A 201 7.21 1.37 11.75
N ALA A 202 6.75 0.24 12.28
CA ALA A 202 6.78 -1.04 11.57
C ALA A 202 5.46 -1.22 10.82
N LEU A 203 5.53 -1.61 9.54
CA LEU A 203 4.36 -1.74 8.68
C LEU A 203 4.06 -3.20 8.43
N ILE A 204 2.78 -3.59 8.48
CA ILE A 204 2.29 -4.94 8.14
C ILE A 204 1.31 -4.77 6.99
N ILE A 205 1.62 -5.38 5.83
CA ILE A 205 0.89 -5.17 4.58
C ILE A 205 0.59 -6.53 3.95
N PRO A 206 -0.61 -7.11 4.17
CA PRO A 206 -1.05 -8.35 3.52
C PRO A 206 -1.25 -8.16 2.01
N ASP A 207 -1.05 -9.23 1.23
CA ASP A 207 -1.33 -9.24 -0.21
C ASP A 207 -2.83 -9.39 -0.54
N TYR A 208 -3.64 -9.84 0.40
CA TYR A 208 -5.00 -10.34 0.26
C TYR A 208 -5.09 -11.71 -0.46
N LEU A 209 -6.19 -12.42 -0.24
CA LEU A 209 -6.54 -13.63 -1.00
C LEU A 209 -6.65 -13.32 -2.49
N GLY A 210 -6.02 -14.14 -3.33
CA GLY A 210 -5.98 -13.98 -4.78
C GLY A 210 -4.76 -13.19 -5.27
N TYR A 211 -3.78 -12.89 -4.38
CA TYR A 211 -2.50 -12.27 -4.75
C TYR A 211 -1.34 -12.96 -4.00
N GLY A 212 -0.11 -12.62 -4.38
CA GLY A 212 1.09 -13.22 -3.82
C GLY A 212 1.12 -14.73 -4.06
N VAL A 213 1.25 -15.52 -2.99
CA VAL A 213 1.30 -16.99 -3.08
C VAL A 213 -0.05 -17.64 -3.40
N SER A 214 -1.16 -16.88 -3.35
CA SER A 214 -2.51 -17.34 -3.72
C SER A 214 -3.02 -16.74 -5.03
N ALA A 215 -2.12 -16.28 -5.90
CA ALA A 215 -2.47 -15.59 -7.15
C ALA A 215 -3.24 -16.43 -8.17
N ASP A 216 -3.25 -17.74 -8.02
CA ASP A 216 -4.04 -18.70 -8.80
C ASP A 216 -5.54 -18.70 -8.44
N LEU A 217 -5.91 -18.02 -7.34
CA LEU A 217 -7.28 -17.90 -6.89
C LEU A 217 -7.90 -16.56 -7.31
N VAL A 218 -9.22 -16.52 -7.40
CA VAL A 218 -9.93 -15.28 -7.64
C VAL A 218 -9.92 -14.42 -6.38
N HIS A 219 -9.58 -13.12 -6.53
CA HIS A 219 -9.65 -12.16 -5.44
C HIS A 219 -11.11 -11.85 -5.10
N PRO A 220 -11.56 -12.06 -3.83
CA PRO A 220 -12.92 -11.71 -3.39
C PRO A 220 -13.01 -10.18 -3.18
N TYR A 221 -12.97 -9.44 -4.28
CA TYR A 221 -12.88 -7.98 -4.29
C TYR A 221 -14.04 -7.34 -3.54
N LEU A 222 -13.72 -6.50 -2.54
CA LEU A 222 -14.68 -5.83 -1.64
C LEU A 222 -15.54 -6.76 -0.79
N VAL A 223 -15.11 -8.00 -0.54
CA VAL A 223 -15.74 -8.89 0.45
C VAL A 223 -15.11 -8.63 1.82
N MET A 224 -15.84 -7.86 2.65
CA MET A 224 -15.27 -7.26 3.87
C MET A 224 -14.91 -8.30 4.94
N GLU A 225 -15.73 -9.32 5.16
CA GLU A 225 -15.50 -10.28 6.26
C GLU A 225 -14.22 -11.08 6.02
N THR A 226 -14.09 -11.73 4.86
CA THR A 226 -12.92 -12.54 4.51
C THR A 226 -11.66 -11.67 4.45
N THR A 227 -11.71 -10.54 3.76
CA THR A 227 -10.53 -9.68 3.61
C THR A 227 -10.07 -9.13 4.96
N SER A 228 -10.99 -8.71 5.84
CA SER A 228 -10.64 -8.24 7.18
C SER A 228 -10.04 -9.35 8.05
N ALA A 229 -10.55 -10.59 7.93
CA ALA A 229 -9.97 -11.75 8.63
C ALA A 229 -8.56 -12.03 8.13
N ASN A 230 -8.34 -12.08 6.81
CA ASN A 230 -7.01 -12.31 6.23
C ASN A 230 -5.98 -11.26 6.68
N VAL A 231 -6.38 -10.00 6.78
CA VAL A 231 -5.52 -8.90 7.28
C VAL A 231 -5.14 -9.14 8.76
N LEU A 232 -6.10 -9.50 9.60
CA LEU A 232 -5.86 -9.74 11.02
C LEU A 232 -5.07 -11.03 11.27
N ASP A 233 -5.25 -12.06 10.45
CA ASP A 233 -4.49 -13.31 10.55
C ASP A 233 -2.98 -13.05 10.33
N MET A 234 -2.62 -12.20 9.37
CA MET A 234 -1.22 -11.78 9.22
C MET A 234 -0.72 -11.05 10.47
N TYR A 235 -1.48 -10.09 10.98
CA TYR A 235 -1.09 -9.34 12.18
C TYR A 235 -0.84 -10.28 13.37
N PHE A 236 -1.76 -11.20 13.66
CA PHE A 236 -1.63 -12.14 14.77
C PHE A 236 -0.43 -13.08 14.62
N GLN A 237 0.01 -13.41 13.41
CA GLN A 237 1.15 -14.28 13.16
C GLN A 237 2.48 -13.53 13.08
N VAL A 238 2.46 -12.25 12.70
CA VAL A 238 3.65 -11.37 12.74
C VAL A 238 4.08 -11.07 14.17
N LEU A 239 3.15 -10.88 15.11
CA LEU A 239 3.50 -10.53 16.49
C LEU A 239 4.41 -11.58 17.19
N PRO A 240 4.07 -12.89 17.24
CA PRO A 240 4.95 -13.89 17.83
C PRO A 240 6.27 -14.06 17.08
N PHE A 241 6.26 -13.90 15.75
CA PHE A 241 7.48 -13.91 14.94
C PHE A 241 8.42 -12.75 15.35
N MET A 242 7.91 -11.52 15.45
CA MET A 242 8.70 -10.36 15.85
C MET A 242 9.25 -10.54 17.28
N LYS A 243 8.44 -11.07 18.19
CA LYS A 243 8.87 -11.38 19.56
C LYS A 243 10.01 -12.42 19.58
N ALA A 244 9.91 -13.49 18.76
CA ALA A 244 10.97 -14.50 18.63
C ALA A 244 12.26 -13.90 18.05
N ALA A 245 12.15 -12.91 17.16
CA ALA A 245 13.28 -12.13 16.64
C ALA A 245 13.88 -11.16 17.68
N GLY A 246 13.32 -11.08 18.87
CA GLY A 246 13.74 -10.14 19.93
C GLY A 246 13.34 -8.70 19.68
N LEU A 247 12.28 -8.49 18.90
CA LEU A 247 11.76 -7.18 18.51
C LEU A 247 10.38 -6.94 19.13
N ALA A 248 10.17 -5.72 19.59
CA ALA A 248 8.89 -5.26 20.09
C ALA A 248 8.70 -3.77 19.79
N PRO A 249 7.47 -3.29 19.61
CA PRO A 249 7.18 -1.86 19.52
C PRO A 249 7.38 -1.17 20.89
N GLU A 250 7.58 0.12 20.86
CA GLU A 250 7.63 0.95 22.09
C GLU A 250 6.24 1.07 22.77
N HIS A 251 5.16 0.96 21.96
CA HIS A 251 3.76 1.03 22.41
C HIS A 251 2.94 -0.14 21.86
N ASP A 252 1.97 -0.60 22.64
CA ASP A 252 1.14 -1.78 22.32
C ASP A 252 -0.06 -1.46 21.42
N ASP A 253 -0.43 -0.17 21.30
CA ASP A 253 -1.53 0.26 20.43
C ASP A 253 -1.07 0.40 18.97
N ILE A 254 -1.99 0.24 18.03
CA ILE A 254 -1.68 0.20 16.60
C ILE A 254 -2.45 1.26 15.82
N TYR A 255 -1.90 1.60 14.66
CA TYR A 255 -2.63 2.33 13.63
C TYR A 255 -3.20 1.38 12.58
N LEU A 256 -4.37 1.73 12.05
CA LEU A 256 -4.94 1.10 10.86
C LEU A 256 -4.97 2.13 9.74
N MET A 257 -4.60 1.73 8.52
CA MET A 257 -4.55 2.64 7.38
C MET A 257 -4.93 1.96 6.08
N GLY A 258 -5.63 2.69 5.20
CA GLY A 258 -5.87 2.26 3.82
C GLY A 258 -6.57 3.31 2.99
N TYR A 259 -6.39 3.20 1.67
CA TYR A 259 -7.00 4.07 0.66
C TYR A 259 -7.77 3.26 -0.37
N SER A 260 -8.82 3.82 -0.98
CA SER A 260 -9.62 3.15 -2.00
C SER A 260 -10.24 1.84 -1.48
N GLN A 261 -10.05 0.69 -2.14
CA GLN A 261 -10.40 -0.62 -1.59
C GLN A 261 -9.88 -0.75 -0.15
N GLY A 262 -8.62 -0.39 0.07
CA GLY A 262 -8.00 -0.44 1.39
C GLY A 262 -8.68 0.46 2.41
N GLY A 263 -9.26 1.58 2.00
CA GLY A 263 -10.05 2.45 2.87
C GLY A 263 -11.30 1.74 3.43
N ALA A 264 -12.02 1.01 2.58
CA ALA A 264 -13.17 0.21 3.00
C ALA A 264 -12.73 -0.98 3.87
N VAL A 265 -11.68 -1.71 3.45
CA VAL A 265 -11.12 -2.86 4.21
C VAL A 265 -10.64 -2.41 5.60
N THR A 266 -9.97 -1.25 5.69
CA THR A 266 -9.51 -0.69 6.98
C THR A 266 -10.68 -0.47 7.95
N MET A 267 -11.83 0.00 7.48
CA MET A 267 -13.03 0.14 8.31
C MET A 267 -13.61 -1.23 8.67
N GLY A 268 -13.53 -2.24 7.80
CA GLY A 268 -13.89 -3.62 8.09
C GLY A 268 -12.98 -4.25 9.15
N VAL A 269 -11.68 -4.01 9.07
CA VAL A 269 -10.68 -4.43 10.08
C VAL A 269 -10.99 -3.78 11.43
N GLN A 270 -11.24 -2.45 11.45
CA GLN A 270 -11.65 -1.75 12.68
C GLN A 270 -12.90 -2.36 13.28
N HIS A 271 -13.94 -2.59 12.48
CA HIS A 271 -15.18 -3.24 12.94
C HIS A 271 -14.89 -4.61 13.57
N THR A 272 -14.07 -5.44 12.91
CA THR A 272 -13.72 -6.78 13.38
C THR A 272 -12.95 -6.73 14.71
N ILE A 273 -11.97 -5.81 14.82
CA ILE A 273 -11.25 -5.61 16.08
C ILE A 273 -12.21 -5.18 17.20
N GLU A 274 -13.01 -4.15 16.97
CA GLU A 274 -13.90 -3.57 18.00
C GLU A 274 -15.04 -4.50 18.44
N THR A 275 -15.41 -5.47 17.61
CA THR A 275 -16.49 -6.42 17.91
C THR A 275 -15.99 -7.79 18.39
N ARG A 276 -14.81 -8.23 17.96
CA ARG A 276 -14.29 -9.59 18.23
C ARG A 276 -12.99 -9.62 19.02
N TYR A 277 -12.17 -8.54 18.98
CA TYR A 277 -10.80 -8.51 19.53
C TYR A 277 -10.49 -7.27 20.36
N ALA A 278 -11.50 -6.57 20.87
CA ALA A 278 -11.34 -5.33 21.63
C ALA A 278 -10.51 -5.48 22.92
N ASP A 279 -10.45 -6.68 23.46
CA ASP A 279 -9.63 -7.06 24.63
C ASP A 279 -8.17 -7.39 24.28
N ARG A 280 -7.87 -7.61 22.99
CA ARG A 280 -6.56 -8.04 22.50
C ARG A 280 -5.82 -6.98 21.71
N ILE A 281 -6.53 -6.09 21.01
CA ILE A 281 -5.95 -5.07 20.13
C ILE A 281 -6.49 -3.70 20.53
N LYS A 282 -5.57 -2.79 20.85
CA LYS A 282 -5.88 -1.38 21.08
C LYS A 282 -5.59 -0.60 19.80
N ILE A 283 -6.58 0.10 19.29
CA ILE A 283 -6.43 0.98 18.13
C ILE A 283 -6.12 2.39 18.61
N ARG A 284 -5.00 2.95 18.19
CA ARG A 284 -4.63 4.34 18.46
C ARG A 284 -5.45 5.29 17.60
N ARG A 285 -5.45 5.06 16.29
CA ARG A 285 -6.24 5.79 15.29
C ARG A 285 -6.39 4.98 14.02
N VAL A 286 -7.44 5.26 13.29
CA VAL A 286 -7.73 4.71 11.97
C VAL A 286 -7.65 5.81 10.92
N PHE A 287 -6.98 5.53 9.81
CA PHE A 287 -6.88 6.41 8.65
C PHE A 287 -7.54 5.71 7.46
N ALA A 288 -8.72 6.18 7.04
CA ALA A 288 -9.48 5.61 5.93
C ALA A 288 -9.72 6.68 4.86
N GLY A 289 -9.17 6.49 3.67
CA GLY A 289 -9.25 7.44 2.57
C GLY A 289 -9.93 6.90 1.34
N GLY A 290 -10.75 7.70 0.64
CA GLY A 290 -11.30 7.40 -0.68
C GLY A 290 -12.02 6.05 -0.80
N GLY A 291 -12.57 5.52 0.29
CA GLY A 291 -13.08 4.15 0.36
C GLY A 291 -14.51 4.01 -0.15
N PRO A 292 -14.83 2.90 -0.86
CA PRO A 292 -16.20 2.52 -1.19
C PRO A 292 -16.91 1.93 0.04
N TYR A 293 -17.20 2.76 1.04
CA TYR A 293 -17.81 2.35 2.33
C TYR A 293 -19.22 1.79 2.16
N ASP A 294 -19.92 2.24 1.13
CA ASP A 294 -21.17 1.64 0.62
C ASP A 294 -20.89 1.08 -0.78
N VAL A 295 -20.58 -0.22 -0.80
CA VAL A 295 -20.23 -0.94 -2.04
C VAL A 295 -21.40 -0.93 -3.02
N LYS A 296 -22.63 -1.05 -2.49
CA LYS A 296 -23.86 -0.98 -3.28
C LYS A 296 -24.03 0.40 -3.92
N ALA A 297 -23.86 1.49 -3.16
CA ALA A 297 -24.00 2.84 -3.69
C ALA A 297 -22.92 3.15 -4.75
N THR A 298 -21.74 2.57 -4.63
CA THR A 298 -20.69 2.65 -5.65
C THR A 298 -21.11 1.96 -6.95
N TYR A 299 -21.65 0.74 -6.87
CA TYR A 299 -22.16 0.00 -8.03
C TYR A 299 -23.38 0.67 -8.65
N ASP A 300 -24.31 1.18 -7.83
CA ASP A 300 -25.48 1.95 -8.27
C ASP A 300 -25.07 3.14 -9.16
N LYS A 301 -23.96 3.81 -8.80
CA LYS A 301 -23.50 4.98 -9.55
C LYS A 301 -23.09 4.62 -10.98
N PHE A 302 -22.44 3.48 -11.18
CA PHE A 302 -22.09 3.01 -12.53
C PHE A 302 -23.32 2.81 -13.40
N ILE A 303 -24.38 2.19 -12.85
CA ILE A 303 -25.62 1.95 -13.56
C ILE A 303 -26.37 3.26 -13.83
N GLU A 304 -26.51 4.14 -12.82
CA GLU A 304 -27.25 5.41 -12.92
C GLU A 304 -26.66 6.38 -13.94
N THR A 305 -25.33 6.47 -13.98
CA THR A 305 -24.64 7.36 -14.91
C THR A 305 -24.37 6.71 -16.27
N ASN A 306 -24.57 5.41 -16.37
CA ASN A 306 -24.12 4.60 -17.50
C ASN A 306 -22.63 4.85 -17.84
N TYR A 307 -21.82 5.11 -16.81
CA TYR A 307 -20.41 5.47 -16.96
C TYR A 307 -19.58 4.93 -15.79
N ALA A 308 -18.46 4.29 -16.09
CA ALA A 308 -17.44 3.86 -15.17
C ALA A 308 -16.10 4.48 -15.59
N SER A 309 -15.60 5.47 -14.85
CA SER A 309 -14.29 6.08 -15.11
C SER A 309 -13.15 5.04 -15.02
N TYR A 310 -13.38 3.99 -14.22
CA TYR A 310 -12.48 2.87 -14.00
C TYR A 310 -13.18 1.56 -14.37
N PRO A 311 -13.26 1.24 -15.68
CA PRO A 311 -14.14 0.17 -16.20
C PRO A 311 -13.87 -1.20 -15.58
N CYS A 312 -12.63 -1.54 -15.24
CA CYS A 312 -12.29 -2.83 -14.63
C CYS A 312 -12.92 -3.02 -13.24
N ALA A 313 -13.34 -1.93 -12.57
CA ALA A 313 -14.03 -2.04 -11.28
C ALA A 313 -15.36 -2.79 -11.40
N VAL A 314 -16.06 -2.69 -12.54
CA VAL A 314 -17.36 -3.36 -12.75
C VAL A 314 -17.22 -4.89 -12.71
N PRO A 315 -16.39 -5.53 -13.55
CA PRO A 315 -16.21 -6.98 -13.49
C PRO A 315 -15.49 -7.42 -12.19
N LEU A 316 -14.54 -6.65 -11.66
CA LEU A 316 -13.89 -6.96 -10.37
C LEU A 316 -14.92 -7.05 -9.24
N MET A 317 -15.81 -6.05 -9.11
CA MET A 317 -16.86 -6.04 -8.08
C MET A 317 -17.86 -7.17 -8.31
N THR A 318 -18.31 -7.36 -9.56
CA THR A 318 -19.32 -8.38 -9.88
C THR A 318 -18.79 -9.78 -9.57
N GLN A 319 -17.63 -10.15 -10.12
CA GLN A 319 -17.02 -11.46 -9.89
C GLN A 319 -16.61 -11.65 -8.43
N GLY A 320 -15.90 -10.66 -7.86
CA GLY A 320 -15.38 -10.75 -6.50
C GLY A 320 -16.48 -10.93 -5.46
N VAL A 321 -17.58 -10.19 -5.59
CA VAL A 321 -18.71 -10.31 -4.64
C VAL A 321 -19.48 -11.62 -4.87
N VAL A 322 -19.67 -12.06 -6.12
CA VAL A 322 -20.35 -13.34 -6.41
C VAL A 322 -19.57 -14.52 -5.84
N ILE A 323 -18.28 -14.60 -6.13
CA ILE A 323 -17.43 -15.70 -5.65
C ILE A 323 -17.21 -15.57 -4.12
N GLY A 324 -16.89 -14.39 -3.64
CA GLY A 324 -16.58 -14.19 -2.24
C GLY A 324 -17.75 -14.35 -1.27
N ASN A 325 -18.99 -14.37 -1.76
CA ASN A 325 -20.19 -14.69 -0.97
C ASN A 325 -20.81 -16.06 -1.38
N ASN A 326 -20.09 -16.85 -2.16
CA ASN A 326 -20.54 -18.19 -2.62
C ASN A 326 -21.91 -18.16 -3.28
N LEU A 327 -22.17 -17.15 -4.14
CA LEU A 327 -23.45 -17.00 -4.82
C LEU A 327 -23.49 -17.86 -6.07
N GLU A 328 -24.57 -18.61 -6.25
CA GLU A 328 -24.86 -19.36 -7.47
C GLU A 328 -25.49 -18.45 -8.54
N LEU A 329 -24.73 -17.46 -9.03
CA LEU A 329 -25.17 -16.53 -10.08
C LEU A 329 -24.45 -16.79 -11.40
N ASP A 330 -25.20 -16.77 -12.48
CA ASP A 330 -24.69 -16.88 -13.85
C ASP A 330 -24.16 -15.53 -14.32
N LEU A 331 -22.83 -15.35 -14.25
CA LEU A 331 -22.17 -14.11 -14.65
C LEU A 331 -22.39 -13.77 -16.14
N THR A 332 -22.70 -14.74 -17.01
CA THR A 332 -23.01 -14.49 -18.44
C THR A 332 -24.29 -13.68 -18.62
N LYS A 333 -25.19 -13.70 -17.64
CA LYS A 333 -26.40 -12.90 -17.64
C LYS A 333 -26.15 -11.47 -17.15
N ILE A 334 -25.08 -11.23 -16.40
CA ILE A 334 -24.74 -9.93 -15.81
C ILE A 334 -23.72 -9.19 -16.68
N LEU A 335 -22.63 -9.86 -17.04
CA LEU A 335 -21.53 -9.27 -17.81
C LEU A 335 -21.74 -9.48 -19.32
N GLN A 336 -21.38 -8.48 -20.12
CA GLN A 336 -21.37 -8.62 -21.58
C GLN A 336 -20.42 -9.77 -22.00
N PRO A 337 -20.72 -10.51 -23.09
CA PRO A 337 -19.90 -11.64 -23.51
C PRO A 337 -18.42 -11.31 -23.62
N ARG A 338 -18.07 -10.16 -24.21
CA ARG A 338 -16.69 -9.70 -24.32
C ARG A 338 -15.99 -9.58 -22.96
N ILE A 339 -16.69 -9.18 -21.91
CA ILE A 339 -16.11 -9.05 -20.58
C ILE A 339 -16.00 -10.42 -19.91
N TYR A 340 -17.09 -11.21 -19.98
CA TYR A 340 -17.14 -12.53 -19.35
C TYR A 340 -16.11 -13.50 -19.93
N GLU A 341 -16.00 -13.57 -21.25
CA GLU A 341 -15.08 -14.48 -21.96
C GLU A 341 -13.61 -14.18 -21.68
N HIS A 342 -13.28 -12.97 -21.22
CA HIS A 342 -11.92 -12.55 -20.91
C HIS A 342 -11.65 -12.38 -19.42
N LEU A 343 -12.56 -12.75 -18.50
CA LEU A 343 -12.32 -12.65 -17.06
C LEU A 343 -11.05 -13.38 -16.63
N ASP A 344 -10.84 -14.62 -17.15
CA ASP A 344 -9.67 -15.42 -16.79
C ASP A 344 -8.37 -14.83 -17.36
N GLU A 345 -8.42 -14.32 -18.60
CA GLU A 345 -7.26 -13.75 -19.27
C GLU A 345 -6.89 -12.38 -18.68
N TRP A 346 -7.86 -11.47 -18.56
CA TRP A 346 -7.57 -10.08 -18.21
C TRP A 346 -7.46 -9.85 -16.71
N ILE A 347 -8.27 -10.55 -15.90
CA ILE A 347 -8.37 -10.34 -14.45
C ILE A 347 -7.75 -11.49 -13.67
N ASN A 348 -8.21 -12.74 -13.88
CA ASN A 348 -7.81 -13.85 -13.03
C ASN A 348 -6.38 -14.32 -13.29
N SER A 349 -5.83 -14.06 -14.49
CA SER A 349 -4.42 -14.35 -14.81
C SER A 349 -3.42 -13.57 -13.96
N LYS A 350 -3.84 -12.45 -13.36
CA LYS A 350 -2.99 -11.53 -12.57
C LYS A 350 -1.77 -10.99 -13.34
N LYS A 351 -1.86 -10.89 -14.66
CA LYS A 351 -0.76 -10.42 -15.52
C LYS A 351 -0.84 -8.94 -15.84
N TYR A 352 -2.03 -8.35 -15.78
CA TYR A 352 -2.30 -6.99 -16.22
C TYR A 352 -2.60 -6.10 -15.03
N THR A 353 -2.05 -4.89 -15.02
CA THR A 353 -2.44 -3.84 -14.08
C THR A 353 -3.88 -3.40 -14.35
N THR A 354 -4.49 -2.73 -13.40
CA THR A 354 -5.84 -2.17 -13.59
C THR A 354 -5.89 -1.18 -14.76
N GLY A 355 -4.83 -0.40 -15.00
CA GLY A 355 -4.70 0.47 -16.17
C GLY A 355 -4.75 -0.30 -17.49
N GLN A 356 -3.94 -1.35 -17.59
CA GLN A 356 -3.91 -2.22 -18.78
C GLN A 356 -5.25 -2.95 -19.00
N ILE A 357 -5.93 -3.37 -17.94
CA ILE A 357 -7.26 -3.97 -18.06
C ILE A 357 -8.26 -2.94 -18.59
N ASN A 358 -8.22 -1.69 -18.13
CA ASN A 358 -9.07 -0.62 -18.64
C ASN A 358 -8.84 -0.36 -20.14
N GLU A 359 -7.58 -0.39 -20.60
CA GLU A 359 -7.23 -0.30 -22.02
C GLU A 359 -7.77 -1.48 -22.83
N LEU A 360 -7.65 -2.71 -22.32
CA LEU A 360 -8.20 -3.93 -22.96
C LEU A 360 -9.72 -3.88 -23.04
N ILE A 361 -10.40 -3.40 -22.01
CA ILE A 361 -11.84 -3.14 -22.01
C ILE A 361 -12.21 -2.08 -23.05
N GLY A 362 -11.49 -0.97 -23.13
CA GLY A 362 -11.57 0.03 -24.20
C GLY A 362 -12.88 0.83 -24.25
N THR A 363 -13.69 0.80 -23.20
CA THR A 363 -14.93 1.58 -23.05
C THR A 363 -15.18 1.98 -21.61
N HIS A 364 -15.82 3.11 -21.41
CA HIS A 364 -16.29 3.59 -20.12
C HIS A 364 -17.82 3.49 -19.96
N VAL A 365 -18.52 3.01 -21.00
CA VAL A 365 -19.98 2.91 -20.99
C VAL A 365 -20.40 1.65 -20.24
N THR A 366 -21.07 1.80 -19.11
CA THR A 366 -21.47 0.65 -18.26
C THR A 366 -22.35 -0.36 -19.01
N GLY A 367 -23.25 0.09 -19.89
CA GLY A 367 -24.08 -0.80 -20.74
C GLY A 367 -23.29 -1.61 -21.77
N GLU A 368 -22.01 -1.28 -22.02
CA GLU A 368 -21.08 -2.08 -22.82
C GLU A 368 -20.26 -3.07 -21.96
N LEU A 369 -20.35 -2.96 -20.63
CA LEU A 369 -19.76 -3.88 -19.66
C LEU A 369 -20.79 -4.85 -19.09
N LEU A 370 -22.02 -4.37 -18.85
CA LEU A 370 -23.14 -5.12 -18.31
C LEU A 370 -24.17 -5.42 -19.41
N THR A 371 -24.77 -6.60 -19.37
CA THR A 371 -25.90 -6.94 -20.25
C THR A 371 -27.13 -6.08 -19.90
N PRO A 372 -28.20 -6.08 -20.75
CA PRO A 372 -29.46 -5.47 -20.36
C PRO A 372 -30.04 -6.00 -19.04
N LEU A 373 -29.88 -7.31 -18.74
CA LEU A 373 -30.24 -7.89 -17.45
C LEU A 373 -29.34 -7.39 -16.32
N GLY A 374 -28.03 -7.27 -16.57
CA GLY A 374 -27.07 -6.73 -15.62
C GLY A 374 -27.31 -5.25 -15.27
N MET A 375 -27.93 -4.50 -16.17
CA MET A 375 -28.37 -3.11 -15.94
C MET A 375 -29.73 -3.01 -15.25
N ASP A 376 -30.54 -4.09 -15.26
CA ASP A 376 -31.88 -4.11 -14.68
C ASP A 376 -31.84 -4.53 -13.21
N ARG A 377 -32.02 -3.55 -12.32
CA ARG A 377 -32.04 -3.75 -10.86
C ARG A 377 -33.18 -4.67 -10.38
N THR A 378 -34.16 -4.96 -11.23
CA THR A 378 -35.30 -5.83 -10.91
C THR A 378 -35.10 -7.27 -11.36
N SER A 379 -34.06 -7.54 -12.17
CA SER A 379 -33.70 -8.91 -12.54
C SER A 379 -33.30 -9.74 -11.32
N TYR A 380 -33.52 -11.05 -11.39
CA TYR A 380 -33.14 -11.95 -10.29
C TYR A 380 -31.65 -11.85 -9.96
N GLU A 381 -30.81 -11.94 -10.96
CA GLU A 381 -29.35 -11.95 -10.83
C GLU A 381 -28.85 -10.67 -10.17
N VAL A 382 -29.32 -9.51 -10.62
CA VAL A 382 -28.91 -8.21 -10.05
C VAL A 382 -29.48 -8.04 -8.65
N SER A 383 -30.71 -8.51 -8.37
CA SER A 383 -31.29 -8.42 -7.02
C SER A 383 -30.48 -9.21 -5.99
N GLU A 384 -29.99 -10.42 -6.33
CA GLU A 384 -29.12 -11.22 -5.46
C GLU A 384 -27.72 -10.59 -5.33
N LEU A 385 -27.14 -10.10 -6.42
CA LEU A 385 -25.89 -9.34 -6.39
C LEU A 385 -26.00 -8.13 -5.44
N TYR A 386 -27.11 -7.38 -5.51
CA TYR A 386 -27.34 -6.19 -4.65
C TYR A 386 -27.47 -6.54 -3.17
N LYS A 387 -28.05 -7.70 -2.83
CA LYS A 387 -28.05 -8.17 -1.43
C LYS A 387 -26.62 -8.39 -0.94
N ALA A 388 -25.78 -9.02 -1.75
CA ALA A 388 -24.39 -9.26 -1.40
C ALA A 388 -23.56 -7.96 -1.36
N LEU A 389 -23.74 -7.03 -2.32
CA LEU A 389 -23.14 -5.70 -2.25
C LEU A 389 -23.52 -4.97 -0.96
N THR A 390 -24.79 -5.09 -0.53
CA THR A 390 -25.25 -4.50 0.73
C THR A 390 -24.60 -5.14 1.94
N LEU A 391 -24.48 -6.48 1.98
CA LEU A 391 -23.79 -7.20 3.06
C LEU A 391 -22.32 -6.81 3.20
N ASN A 392 -21.67 -6.48 2.09
CA ASN A 392 -20.27 -6.06 2.06
C ASN A 392 -20.08 -4.54 2.22
N SER A 393 -21.15 -3.77 2.32
CA SER A 393 -21.10 -2.34 2.63
C SER A 393 -20.93 -2.14 4.13
N ILE A 394 -19.78 -1.63 4.58
CA ILE A 394 -19.52 -1.39 6.02
C ILE A 394 -20.56 -0.43 6.63
N LEU A 395 -21.17 0.41 5.82
CA LEU A 395 -22.26 1.30 6.25
C LEU A 395 -23.57 0.55 6.50
N SER A 396 -23.74 -0.69 6.04
CA SER A 396 -24.92 -1.52 6.38
C SER A 396 -24.85 -2.10 7.78
N TYR A 397 -23.67 -2.17 8.38
CA TYR A 397 -23.45 -2.82 9.67
C TYR A 397 -24.07 -2.01 10.83
N SER A 398 -24.66 -2.70 11.80
CA SER A 398 -25.16 -2.07 13.04
C SER A 398 -24.01 -1.78 13.99
N TRP A 399 -23.11 -0.87 13.56
CA TRP A 399 -21.90 -0.53 14.26
C TRP A 399 -21.54 0.95 14.07
N THR A 400 -20.87 1.50 15.06
CA THR A 400 -20.30 2.86 15.03
C THR A 400 -18.85 2.77 15.54
N PRO A 401 -17.87 3.36 14.82
CA PRO A 401 -16.48 3.38 15.23
C PRO A 401 -16.27 3.93 16.64
N LYS A 402 -15.50 3.23 17.48
CA LYS A 402 -15.17 3.64 18.86
C LYS A 402 -13.79 4.30 18.94
N ALA A 403 -12.79 3.74 18.26
CA ALA A 403 -11.46 4.36 18.18
C ALA A 403 -11.52 5.66 17.35
N PRO A 404 -10.57 6.59 17.54
CA PRO A 404 -10.45 7.78 16.70
C PRO A 404 -10.29 7.42 15.22
N VAL A 405 -11.08 8.06 14.33
CA VAL A 405 -11.01 7.83 12.88
C VAL A 405 -10.75 9.15 12.14
N PHE A 406 -9.88 9.11 11.16
CA PHE A 406 -9.72 10.13 10.15
C PHE A 406 -10.26 9.61 8.83
N ILE A 407 -11.35 10.19 8.33
CA ILE A 407 -11.94 9.84 7.03
C ILE A 407 -11.65 10.96 6.04
N PHE A 408 -10.95 10.58 4.96
CA PHE A 408 -10.58 11.47 3.87
C PHE A 408 -11.34 11.09 2.59
N HIS A 409 -11.77 12.10 1.81
CA HIS A 409 -12.31 11.88 0.47
C HIS A 409 -12.18 13.14 -0.39
N SER A 410 -11.78 12.98 -1.65
CA SER A 410 -11.86 14.09 -2.61
C SER A 410 -13.29 14.23 -3.13
N ILE A 411 -13.80 15.46 -3.19
CA ILE A 411 -15.10 15.76 -3.82
C ILE A 411 -15.06 15.47 -5.32
N ASP A 412 -13.87 15.59 -5.92
CA ASP A 412 -13.61 15.40 -7.35
C ASP A 412 -13.21 13.94 -7.68
N ASP A 413 -13.38 13.01 -6.74
CA ASP A 413 -13.04 11.60 -6.91
C ASP A 413 -13.86 11.01 -8.07
N ASP A 414 -13.16 10.58 -9.11
CA ASP A 414 -13.74 10.07 -10.36
C ASP A 414 -13.91 8.55 -10.36
N ILE A 415 -13.31 7.82 -9.42
CA ILE A 415 -13.36 6.35 -9.31
C ILE A 415 -14.33 5.92 -8.22
N VAL A 416 -14.13 6.39 -6.98
CA VAL A 416 -15.03 6.10 -5.86
C VAL A 416 -15.95 7.29 -5.63
N PRO A 417 -17.26 7.17 -5.95
CA PRO A 417 -18.18 8.28 -5.89
C PRO A 417 -18.22 8.94 -4.51
N TYR A 418 -18.19 10.28 -4.46
CA TYR A 418 -18.21 11.07 -3.23
C TYR A 418 -19.42 10.78 -2.32
N VAL A 419 -20.49 10.16 -2.85
CA VAL A 419 -21.62 9.70 -2.06
C VAL A 419 -21.19 8.78 -0.91
N ASN A 420 -20.14 7.99 -1.06
CA ASN A 420 -19.58 7.15 0.01
C ASN A 420 -19.18 7.97 1.25
N ALA A 421 -18.51 9.09 1.01
CA ALA A 421 -18.10 10.02 2.08
C ALA A 421 -19.30 10.68 2.77
N THR A 422 -20.31 11.09 2.01
CA THR A 422 -21.51 11.72 2.55
C THR A 422 -22.37 10.75 3.34
N LEU A 423 -22.52 9.52 2.88
CA LEU A 423 -23.22 8.44 3.59
C LEU A 423 -22.49 8.07 4.89
N ALA A 424 -21.16 7.93 4.85
CA ALA A 424 -20.34 7.69 6.05
C ALA A 424 -20.52 8.80 7.09
N LYS A 425 -20.46 10.06 6.68
CA LYS A 425 -20.69 11.21 7.57
C LYS A 425 -22.11 11.26 8.13
N SER A 426 -23.09 10.88 7.33
CA SER A 426 -24.49 10.81 7.78
C SER A 426 -24.72 9.69 8.80
N LYS A 427 -24.08 8.53 8.60
CA LYS A 427 -24.22 7.37 9.49
C LYS A 427 -23.45 7.54 10.80
N TRP A 428 -22.21 7.98 10.74
CA TRP A 428 -21.32 8.03 11.89
C TRP A 428 -21.17 9.48 12.40
N GLN A 429 -22.12 9.93 13.18
CA GLN A 429 -22.15 11.29 13.76
C GLN A 429 -21.57 11.30 15.18
N THR A 430 -20.32 10.87 15.33
CA THR A 430 -19.62 10.79 16.62
C THR A 430 -18.44 11.75 16.68
N GLY A 431 -18.10 12.24 17.88
CA GLY A 431 -17.03 13.23 18.08
C GLY A 431 -15.62 12.69 17.88
N ASN A 432 -15.45 11.35 17.77
CA ASN A 432 -14.17 10.70 17.54
C ASN A 432 -13.82 10.56 16.06
N ILE A 433 -14.65 11.01 15.13
CA ILE A 433 -14.41 10.94 13.69
C ILE A 433 -14.08 12.33 13.14
N GLN A 434 -12.90 12.48 12.58
CA GLN A 434 -12.48 13.65 11.85
C GLN A 434 -12.72 13.44 10.36
N TYR A 435 -13.57 14.26 9.74
CA TYR A 435 -13.83 14.25 8.30
C TYR A 435 -13.01 15.31 7.58
N ASN A 436 -12.29 14.91 6.54
CA ASN A 436 -11.53 15.79 5.67
C ASN A 436 -11.99 15.61 4.23
N PHE A 437 -12.96 16.41 3.82
CA PHE A 437 -13.55 16.42 2.48
C PHE A 437 -13.26 17.73 1.79
N GLY A 438 -12.79 17.67 0.56
CA GLY A 438 -12.42 18.86 -0.21
C GLY A 438 -12.12 18.56 -1.67
N HIS A 439 -11.85 19.58 -2.45
CA HIS A 439 -11.42 19.48 -3.84
C HIS A 439 -9.92 19.18 -3.89
N TYR A 440 -9.57 17.89 -3.85
CA TYR A 440 -8.19 17.41 -3.81
C TYR A 440 -7.72 16.78 -5.13
N GLY A 441 -8.51 16.99 -6.21
CA GLY A 441 -8.31 16.35 -7.50
C GLY A 441 -8.98 14.98 -7.58
N ASN A 442 -8.69 14.23 -8.65
CA ASN A 442 -9.24 12.91 -8.91
C ASN A 442 -8.81 11.89 -7.83
N HIS A 443 -9.25 10.63 -7.98
CA HIS A 443 -8.99 9.56 -7.02
C HIS A 443 -7.49 9.39 -6.69
N ILE A 444 -6.62 9.40 -7.72
CA ILE A 444 -5.18 9.19 -7.55
C ILE A 444 -4.51 10.40 -6.88
N ALA A 445 -4.87 11.62 -7.26
CA ALA A 445 -4.40 12.83 -6.59
C ALA A 445 -4.85 12.86 -5.11
N GLY A 446 -6.08 12.42 -4.86
CA GLY A 446 -6.63 12.23 -3.52
C GLY A 446 -5.81 11.26 -2.68
N MET A 447 -5.34 10.14 -3.26
CA MET A 447 -4.51 9.16 -2.57
C MET A 447 -3.19 9.76 -2.07
N LEU A 448 -2.48 10.47 -2.92
CA LEU A 448 -1.23 11.13 -2.51
C LEU A 448 -1.48 12.21 -1.44
N ARG A 449 -2.57 12.96 -1.57
CA ARG A 449 -2.96 13.94 -0.54
C ARG A 449 -3.34 13.28 0.78
N PHE A 450 -4.02 12.15 0.74
CA PHE A 450 -4.32 11.34 1.92
C PHE A 450 -3.04 10.90 2.64
N LEU A 451 -2.07 10.35 1.92
CA LEU A 451 -0.78 9.93 2.50
C LEU A 451 -0.05 11.08 3.19
N MET A 452 -0.05 12.27 2.57
CA MET A 452 0.52 13.48 3.19
C MET A 452 -0.20 13.88 4.48
N ASN A 453 -1.53 13.80 4.50
CA ASN A 453 -2.33 14.10 5.68
C ASN A 453 -2.05 13.10 6.80
N VAL A 454 -2.01 11.80 6.48
CA VAL A 454 -1.66 10.74 7.44
C VAL A 454 -0.29 11.02 8.07
N ARG A 455 0.72 11.28 7.24
CA ARG A 455 2.07 11.61 7.73
C ARG A 455 2.05 12.81 8.68
N THR A 456 1.35 13.86 8.33
CA THR A 456 1.24 15.06 9.17
C THR A 456 0.57 14.74 10.51
N LEU A 457 -0.50 13.96 10.51
CA LEU A 457 -1.20 13.55 11.72
C LEU A 457 -0.31 12.67 12.61
N LEU A 458 0.42 11.72 12.04
CA LEU A 458 1.36 10.87 12.79
C LEU A 458 2.46 11.71 13.48
N ILE A 459 3.04 12.68 12.77
CA ILE A 459 4.06 13.59 13.32
C ILE A 459 3.47 14.45 14.46
N ASN A 460 2.25 14.96 14.30
CA ASN A 460 1.61 15.79 15.32
C ASN A 460 1.29 14.98 16.57
N GLU A 461 0.76 13.78 16.45
CA GLU A 461 0.51 12.90 17.60
C GLU A 461 1.78 12.54 18.36
N GLU A 462 2.90 12.35 17.65
CA GLU A 462 4.19 12.12 18.28
C GLU A 462 4.68 13.34 19.05
N LYS A 463 4.52 14.54 18.50
CA LYS A 463 4.86 15.78 19.24
C LYS A 463 4.02 15.94 20.50
N GLU A 464 2.73 15.63 20.43
CA GLU A 464 1.82 15.64 21.58
C GLU A 464 2.27 14.66 22.66
N GLU A 465 2.61 13.42 22.31
CA GLU A 465 3.09 12.39 23.25
C GLU A 465 4.41 12.79 23.92
N ASN A 466 5.31 13.42 23.17
CA ASN A 466 6.62 13.85 23.70
C ASN A 466 6.57 15.18 24.47
N GLY A 467 5.40 15.82 24.63
CA GLY A 467 5.24 17.09 25.35
C GLY A 467 5.88 18.29 24.66
N ASN A 468 6.25 18.18 23.40
CA ASN A 468 6.85 19.23 22.60
C ASN A 468 5.77 20.07 21.90
N TYR A 469 5.02 20.86 22.69
CA TYR A 469 4.20 21.93 22.14
C TYR A 469 5.09 23.15 21.89
N GLU A 470 5.43 23.43 20.65
CA GLU A 470 5.74 24.80 20.23
C GLU A 470 4.41 25.54 20.06
N PHE A 471 4.11 26.47 20.99
CA PHE A 471 2.99 27.41 20.90
C PHE A 471 3.30 28.50 19.88
#